data_a1bd095759c2f839b0e1c47471b43d37
#
_entry.id   a1bd095759c2f839b0e1c47471b43d37
#
_cell.length_a   1.000
_cell.length_b   1.000
_cell.length_c   1.000
_cell.angle_alpha   90.00
_cell.angle_beta   90.00
_cell.angle_gamma   90.00
#
_symmetry.space_group_name_H-M   'P 1'
#
loop_
_entity.id
_entity.type
_entity.pdbx_description
1 polymer ?
#
loop_
_entity_poly.entity_id
_entity_poly.type
_entity_poly.pdbx_seq_one_letter_code
_entity_poly.pdbx_strand_id
1 'polypeptide(L)'
;MNIQTILDAFPLPAKHGKLSDIDKDATEKAIETIIANPAEAAKALADKLKDPSTEGSDIQARHAMHATAIRIPVVDRSARKVYAEALAATLADKRPDRVKGFIIRQLQVCGGKEVVSAIGKFLTTGGLADDAAQALLAIKDGAIDEFRVALKKSKGD
;
A
#
# COMPACT_ATOMS: atom_id res chain seq x y z
N MET A 1 -13.05 -3.19 -13.87
CA MET A 1 -12.00 -2.15 -14.09
C MET A 1 -10.85 -2.74 -14.92
N ASN A 2 -10.30 -2.03 -15.91
CA ASN A 2 -9.11 -2.50 -16.65
C ASN A 2 -7.84 -1.94 -15.98
N ILE A 3 -7.12 -2.77 -15.25
CA ILE A 3 -5.93 -2.36 -14.52
C ILE A 3 -4.79 -1.90 -15.45
N GLN A 4 -4.66 -2.49 -16.65
CA GLN A 4 -3.58 -2.11 -17.57
C GLN A 4 -3.78 -0.68 -18.08
N THR A 5 -4.99 -0.29 -18.44
CA THR A 5 -5.32 1.09 -18.86
C THR A 5 -4.97 2.11 -17.75
N ILE A 6 -5.19 1.72 -16.48
CA ILE A 6 -4.81 2.55 -15.33
C ILE A 6 -3.29 2.66 -15.24
N LEU A 7 -2.57 1.55 -15.34
CA LEU A 7 -1.10 1.54 -15.23
C LEU A 7 -0.43 2.34 -16.35
N ASP A 8 -0.96 2.27 -17.55
CA ASP A 8 -0.43 2.99 -18.73
C ASP A 8 -0.47 4.52 -18.58
N ALA A 9 -1.34 5.03 -17.68
CA ALA A 9 -1.39 6.44 -17.35
C ALA A 9 -0.26 6.90 -16.42
N PHE A 10 0.49 5.96 -15.81
CA PHE A 10 1.61 6.29 -14.93
C PHE A 10 2.94 6.18 -15.69
N PRO A 11 3.87 7.12 -15.46
CA PRO A 11 5.12 7.16 -16.21
C PRO A 11 6.02 5.96 -15.93
N LEU A 12 6.69 5.50 -16.97
CA LEU A 12 7.87 4.64 -16.86
C LEU A 12 9.12 5.49 -16.66
N PRO A 13 10.14 5.00 -15.94
CA PRO A 13 11.40 5.72 -15.82
C PRO A 13 12.04 5.85 -17.20
N ALA A 14 12.44 7.07 -17.54
CA ALA A 14 13.20 7.31 -18.77
C ALA A 14 14.59 6.66 -18.68
N LYS A 15 15.08 6.14 -19.80
CA LYS A 15 16.36 5.40 -19.91
C LYS A 15 17.60 6.15 -19.38
N HIS A 16 17.53 7.44 -19.13
CA HIS A 16 18.66 8.26 -18.70
C HIS A 16 18.35 9.15 -17.47
N GLY A 17 17.45 8.70 -16.59
CA GLY A 17 17.14 9.44 -15.37
C GLY A 17 16.38 10.74 -15.59
N LYS A 18 15.93 11.04 -16.80
CA LYS A 18 14.98 12.13 -17.05
C LYS A 18 13.61 11.66 -16.59
N LEU A 19 12.88 12.54 -15.90
CA LEU A 19 11.45 12.35 -15.70
C LEU A 19 10.83 12.33 -17.11
N SER A 20 10.15 11.23 -17.44
CA SER A 20 9.32 11.19 -18.65
C SER A 20 8.26 12.26 -18.58
N ASP A 21 7.84 12.77 -19.70
CA ASP A 21 6.70 13.67 -19.75
C ASP A 21 5.49 13.00 -19.13
N ILE A 22 5.01 13.54 -18.02
CA ILE A 22 3.86 13.01 -17.30
C ILE A 22 2.62 13.65 -17.88
N ASP A 23 1.74 12.84 -18.46
CA ASP A 23 0.38 13.26 -18.76
C ASP A 23 -0.40 13.37 -17.44
N LYS A 24 -0.47 14.60 -16.93
CA LYS A 24 -1.12 14.89 -15.65
C LYS A 24 -2.61 14.58 -15.68
N ASP A 25 -3.27 14.85 -16.78
CA ASP A 25 -4.72 14.65 -16.90
C ASP A 25 -5.05 13.17 -16.97
N ALA A 26 -4.27 12.38 -17.71
CA ALA A 26 -4.42 10.92 -17.73
C ALA A 26 -4.14 10.30 -16.35
N THR A 27 -3.11 10.77 -15.66
CA THR A 27 -2.76 10.29 -14.31
C THR A 27 -3.85 10.61 -13.29
N GLU A 28 -4.37 11.84 -13.29
CA GLU A 28 -5.46 12.24 -12.37
C GLU A 28 -6.72 11.41 -12.63
N LYS A 29 -7.12 11.22 -13.89
CA LYS A 29 -8.26 10.40 -14.27
C LYS A 29 -8.08 8.93 -13.86
N ALA A 30 -6.86 8.41 -13.94
CA ALA A 30 -6.55 7.06 -13.45
C ALA A 30 -6.74 6.96 -11.93
N ILE A 31 -6.27 7.96 -11.16
CA ILE A 31 -6.46 8.03 -9.70
C ILE A 31 -7.96 8.12 -9.36
N GLU A 32 -8.72 8.95 -10.05
CA GLU A 32 -10.18 9.03 -9.87
C GLU A 32 -10.87 7.69 -10.13
N THR A 33 -10.43 6.97 -11.15
CA THR A 33 -10.95 5.63 -11.47
C THR A 33 -10.65 4.63 -10.35
N ILE A 34 -9.46 4.69 -9.74
CA ILE A 34 -9.08 3.87 -8.58
C ILE A 34 -9.96 4.23 -7.38
N ILE A 35 -10.16 5.52 -7.11
CA ILE A 35 -10.98 6.00 -5.97
C ILE A 35 -12.45 5.60 -6.14
N ALA A 36 -12.95 5.59 -7.36
CA ALA A 36 -14.32 5.13 -7.65
C ALA A 36 -14.50 3.61 -7.48
N ASN A 37 -13.42 2.82 -7.53
CA ASN A 37 -13.44 1.35 -7.41
C ASN A 37 -12.41 0.85 -6.37
N PRO A 38 -12.44 1.32 -5.12
CA PRO A 38 -11.30 1.25 -4.21
C PRO A 38 -10.90 -0.18 -3.84
N ALA A 39 -11.84 -1.08 -3.59
CA ALA A 39 -11.54 -2.47 -3.21
C ALA A 39 -10.94 -3.27 -4.38
N GLU A 40 -11.55 -3.19 -5.56
CA GLU A 40 -11.07 -3.88 -6.75
C GLU A 40 -9.70 -3.37 -7.16
N ALA A 41 -9.52 -2.04 -7.15
CA ALA A 41 -8.26 -1.40 -7.51
C ALA A 41 -7.12 -1.74 -6.55
N ALA A 42 -7.36 -1.70 -5.24
CA ALA A 42 -6.37 -2.07 -4.24
C ALA A 42 -5.81 -3.47 -4.46
N LYS A 43 -6.71 -4.45 -4.67
CA LYS A 43 -6.32 -5.83 -4.97
C LYS A 43 -5.57 -5.94 -6.28
N ALA A 44 -6.12 -5.37 -7.36
CA ALA A 44 -5.52 -5.46 -8.68
C ALA A 44 -4.12 -4.81 -8.75
N LEU A 45 -3.90 -3.70 -8.04
CA LEU A 45 -2.59 -3.06 -7.92
C LEU A 45 -1.64 -3.93 -7.09
N ALA A 46 -2.09 -4.50 -5.98
CA ALA A 46 -1.27 -5.39 -5.16
C ALA A 46 -0.84 -6.65 -5.92
N ASP A 47 -1.69 -7.18 -6.81
CA ASP A 47 -1.38 -8.35 -7.66
C ASP A 47 -0.34 -8.03 -8.75
N LYS A 48 -0.10 -6.76 -9.06
CA LYS A 48 0.95 -6.32 -9.99
C LYS A 48 2.30 -6.08 -9.33
N LEU A 49 2.36 -6.03 -8.00
CA LEU A 49 3.62 -5.84 -7.28
C LEU A 49 4.50 -7.07 -7.39
N LYS A 50 5.80 -6.84 -7.58
CA LYS A 50 6.82 -7.87 -7.74
C LYS A 50 7.90 -7.73 -6.67
N ASP A 51 8.55 -8.85 -6.34
CA ASP A 51 9.82 -8.79 -5.64
C ASP A 51 10.87 -8.14 -6.54
N PRO A 52 11.70 -7.21 -6.03
CA PRO A 52 12.76 -6.58 -6.81
C PRO A 52 13.77 -7.57 -7.41
N SER A 53 13.83 -8.79 -6.89
CA SER A 53 14.68 -9.85 -7.44
C SER A 53 14.08 -10.58 -8.66
N THR A 54 12.80 -10.33 -8.97
CA THR A 54 12.14 -10.95 -10.13
C THR A 54 12.24 -10.07 -11.37
N GLU A 55 12.25 -10.69 -12.54
CA GLU A 55 12.24 -9.97 -13.81
C GLU A 55 10.97 -9.14 -14.01
N GLY A 56 11.14 -8.03 -14.71
CA GLY A 56 10.08 -7.08 -15.06
C GLY A 56 9.91 -5.98 -14.02
N SER A 57 9.21 -4.94 -14.43
CA SER A 57 8.99 -3.74 -13.63
C SER A 57 7.58 -3.71 -13.06
N ASP A 58 7.45 -3.29 -11.80
CA ASP A 58 6.18 -2.97 -11.15
C ASP A 58 6.08 -1.48 -10.79
N ILE A 59 6.92 -0.67 -11.41
CA ILE A 59 7.10 0.74 -11.04
C ILE A 59 5.80 1.55 -11.21
N GLN A 60 5.05 1.28 -12.28
CA GLN A 60 3.76 1.94 -12.52
C GLN A 60 2.73 1.54 -11.45
N ALA A 61 2.70 0.26 -11.05
CA ALA A 61 1.79 -0.20 -10.00
C ALA A 61 2.14 0.42 -8.63
N ARG A 62 3.44 0.53 -8.30
CA ARG A 62 3.91 1.22 -7.09
C ARG A 62 3.54 2.69 -7.13
N HIS A 63 3.75 3.35 -8.26
CA HIS A 63 3.41 4.76 -8.42
C HIS A 63 1.91 4.98 -8.29
N ALA A 64 1.08 4.19 -8.99
CA ALA A 64 -0.37 4.27 -8.90
C ALA A 64 -0.88 4.07 -7.46
N MET A 65 -0.37 3.05 -6.77
CA MET A 65 -0.73 2.75 -5.39
C MET A 65 -0.34 3.90 -4.45
N HIS A 66 0.87 4.42 -4.58
CA HIS A 66 1.37 5.50 -3.73
C HIS A 66 0.63 6.82 -3.96
N ALA A 67 0.45 7.23 -5.22
CA ALA A 67 -0.30 8.43 -5.58
C ALA A 67 -1.75 8.37 -5.05
N THR A 68 -2.39 7.19 -5.17
CA THR A 68 -3.72 6.97 -4.61
C THR A 68 -3.71 7.04 -3.08
N ALA A 69 -2.75 6.40 -2.41
CA ALA A 69 -2.65 6.43 -0.95
C ALA A 69 -2.54 7.85 -0.38
N ILE A 70 -1.84 8.75 -1.08
CA ILE A 70 -1.74 10.17 -0.71
C ILE A 70 -3.05 10.92 -0.98
N ARG A 71 -3.68 10.65 -2.12
CA ARG A 71 -4.82 11.44 -2.60
C ARG A 71 -6.13 11.08 -1.91
N ILE A 72 -6.40 9.79 -1.74
CA ILE A 72 -7.70 9.27 -1.29
C ILE A 72 -8.14 9.78 0.09
N PRO A 73 -7.26 9.98 1.10
CA PRO A 73 -7.68 10.49 2.41
C PRO A 73 -8.25 11.90 2.36
N VAL A 74 -7.83 12.68 1.37
CA VAL A 74 -8.24 14.09 1.20
C VAL A 74 -9.53 14.18 0.39
N VAL A 75 -9.71 13.29 -0.60
CA VAL A 75 -10.82 13.35 -1.58
C VAL A 75 -12.05 12.63 -1.07
N ASP A 76 -11.90 11.40 -0.56
CA ASP A 76 -13.03 10.55 -0.14
C ASP A 76 -12.64 9.65 1.04
N ARG A 77 -13.15 10.01 2.23
CA ARG A 77 -12.89 9.24 3.46
C ARG A 77 -13.53 7.86 3.46
N SER A 78 -14.65 7.67 2.77
CA SER A 78 -15.33 6.38 2.68
C SER A 78 -14.55 5.44 1.77
N ALA A 79 -14.20 5.90 0.56
CA ALA A 79 -13.35 5.17 -0.37
C ALA A 79 -11.97 4.86 0.23
N ARG A 80 -11.37 5.80 1.01
CA ARG A 80 -10.13 5.59 1.74
C ARG A 80 -10.21 4.36 2.65
N LYS A 81 -11.27 4.24 3.45
CA LYS A 81 -11.44 3.11 4.36
C LYS A 81 -11.50 1.79 3.59
N VAL A 82 -12.33 1.73 2.55
CA VAL A 82 -12.50 0.55 1.71
C VAL A 82 -11.18 0.17 1.02
N TYR A 83 -10.44 1.16 0.50
CA TYR A 83 -9.13 0.96 -0.11
C TYR A 83 -8.10 0.40 0.87
N ALA A 84 -8.01 0.99 2.06
CA ALA A 84 -7.08 0.55 3.09
C ALA A 84 -7.40 -0.86 3.61
N GLU A 85 -8.67 -1.19 3.86
CA GLU A 85 -9.10 -2.53 4.25
C GLU A 85 -8.76 -3.57 3.17
N ALA A 86 -8.99 -3.24 1.90
CA ALA A 86 -8.65 -4.14 0.80
C ALA A 86 -7.13 -4.35 0.65
N LEU A 87 -6.32 -3.30 0.80
CA LEU A 87 -4.85 -3.44 0.83
C LEU A 87 -4.41 -4.30 2.02
N ALA A 88 -4.93 -4.05 3.21
CA ALA A 88 -4.59 -4.79 4.42
C ALA A 88 -4.93 -6.28 4.29
N ALA A 89 -6.03 -6.62 3.62
CA ALA A 89 -6.40 -8.00 3.34
C ALA A 89 -5.34 -8.74 2.51
N THR A 90 -4.67 -8.06 1.58
CA THR A 90 -3.61 -8.67 0.74
C THR A 90 -2.34 -9.02 1.52
N LEU A 91 -2.16 -8.52 2.74
CA LEU A 91 -1.03 -8.87 3.61
C LEU A 91 -1.08 -10.34 4.10
N ALA A 92 -2.27 -10.95 4.10
CA ALA A 92 -2.45 -12.37 4.45
C ALA A 92 -1.99 -13.32 3.33
N ASP A 93 -1.83 -12.84 2.10
CA ASP A 93 -1.42 -13.63 0.97
C ASP A 93 0.06 -14.06 1.07
N LYS A 94 0.42 -15.12 0.34
CA LYS A 94 1.81 -15.54 0.20
C LYS A 94 2.59 -14.59 -0.73
N ARG A 95 2.88 -13.40 -0.23
CA ARG A 95 3.67 -12.39 -0.93
C ARG A 95 5.06 -12.26 -0.30
N PRO A 96 6.12 -11.95 -1.08
CA PRO A 96 7.44 -11.65 -0.53
C PRO A 96 7.38 -10.49 0.50
N ASP A 97 8.24 -10.54 1.51
CA ASP A 97 8.26 -9.53 2.57
C ASP A 97 8.52 -8.12 2.03
N ARG A 98 9.35 -7.97 0.99
CA ARG A 98 9.58 -6.67 0.34
C ARG A 98 8.32 -6.08 -0.28
N VAL A 99 7.42 -6.94 -0.79
CA VAL A 99 6.11 -6.51 -1.31
C VAL A 99 5.18 -6.14 -0.15
N LYS A 100 5.13 -6.97 0.90
CA LYS A 100 4.34 -6.67 2.11
C LYS A 100 4.80 -5.38 2.79
N GLY A 101 6.09 -5.17 2.94
CA GLY A 101 6.66 -3.94 3.49
C GLY A 101 6.23 -2.70 2.68
N PHE A 102 6.25 -2.80 1.34
CA PHE A 102 5.75 -1.70 0.51
C PHE A 102 4.25 -1.42 0.77
N ILE A 103 3.41 -2.46 0.86
CA ILE A 103 1.97 -2.30 1.16
C ILE A 103 1.77 -1.68 2.55
N ILE A 104 2.51 -2.14 3.56
CA ILE A 104 2.45 -1.58 4.93
C ILE A 104 2.79 -0.07 4.92
N ARG A 105 3.79 0.34 4.15
CA ARG A 105 4.12 1.77 3.98
C ARG A 105 3.01 2.57 3.28
N GLN A 106 2.22 1.96 2.38
CA GLN A 106 1.04 2.65 1.84
C GLN A 106 -0.06 2.75 2.90
N LEU A 107 -0.26 1.72 3.73
CA LEU A 107 -1.19 1.76 4.85
C LEU A 107 -0.78 2.77 5.93
N GLN A 108 0.50 3.07 6.07
CA GLN A 108 0.98 4.18 6.91
C GLN A 108 0.40 5.53 6.46
N VAL A 109 0.18 5.70 5.15
CA VAL A 109 -0.30 6.96 4.55
C VAL A 109 -1.83 7.03 4.54
N CYS A 110 -2.50 5.96 4.13
CA CYS A 110 -3.95 5.96 3.93
C CYS A 110 -4.73 5.13 4.95
N GLY A 111 -4.07 4.38 5.82
CA GLY A 111 -4.71 3.54 6.82
C GLY A 111 -5.30 4.33 7.99
N GLY A 112 -6.19 3.69 8.71
CA GLY A 112 -6.75 4.14 9.98
C GLY A 112 -6.93 2.95 10.92
N LYS A 113 -7.74 3.11 11.96
CA LYS A 113 -8.00 2.08 12.97
C LYS A 113 -8.39 0.73 12.37
N GLU A 114 -9.09 0.73 11.23
CA GLU A 114 -9.59 -0.46 10.56
C GLU A 114 -8.49 -1.44 10.11
N VAL A 115 -7.24 -0.98 9.95
CA VAL A 115 -6.13 -1.82 9.48
C VAL A 115 -5.09 -2.15 10.55
N VAL A 116 -5.23 -1.58 11.74
CA VAL A 116 -4.25 -1.69 12.84
C VAL A 116 -3.96 -3.14 13.22
N SER A 117 -5.00 -3.96 13.38
CA SER A 117 -4.82 -5.38 13.74
C SER A 117 -4.17 -6.21 12.62
N ALA A 118 -4.39 -5.85 11.36
CA ALA A 118 -3.72 -6.52 10.24
C ALA A 118 -2.22 -6.20 10.22
N ILE A 119 -1.83 -4.95 10.47
CA ILE A 119 -0.44 -4.49 10.54
C ILE A 119 0.25 -5.04 11.80
N GLY A 120 -0.43 -5.07 12.94
CA GLY A 120 0.11 -5.50 14.23
C GLY A 120 0.67 -6.91 14.22
N LYS A 121 0.16 -7.80 13.35
CA LYS A 121 0.66 -9.17 13.16
C LYS A 121 2.12 -9.22 12.72
N PHE A 122 2.64 -8.14 12.13
CA PHE A 122 4.00 -8.06 11.60
C PHE A 122 5.00 -7.43 12.56
N LEU A 123 4.58 -6.95 13.73
CA LEU A 123 5.48 -6.35 14.73
C LEU A 123 6.57 -7.30 15.23
N THR A 124 6.34 -8.61 15.16
CA THR A 124 7.31 -9.65 15.54
C THR A 124 7.87 -10.41 14.34
N THR A 125 7.66 -9.92 13.12
CA THR A 125 8.16 -10.53 11.88
C THR A 125 9.42 -9.80 11.44
N GLY A 126 10.59 -10.42 11.55
CA GLY A 126 11.92 -9.80 11.42
C GLY A 126 12.02 -8.71 10.34
N GLY A 127 11.86 -9.05 9.06
CA GLY A 127 12.02 -8.09 7.95
C GLY A 127 10.89 -7.06 7.81
N LEU A 128 9.80 -7.15 8.58
CA LEU A 128 8.62 -6.29 8.49
C LEU A 128 8.32 -5.51 9.79
N ALA A 129 9.02 -5.81 10.87
CA ALA A 129 8.74 -5.24 12.19
C ALA A 129 8.85 -3.71 12.19
N ASP A 130 9.87 -3.16 11.54
CA ASP A 130 10.08 -1.71 11.48
C ASP A 130 9.00 -1.01 10.63
N ASP A 131 8.68 -1.56 9.45
CA ASP A 131 7.61 -1.02 8.61
C ASP A 131 6.26 -1.04 9.36
N ALA A 132 5.96 -2.13 10.09
CA ALA A 132 4.73 -2.27 10.87
C ALA A 132 4.70 -1.28 12.04
N ALA A 133 5.80 -1.13 12.78
CA ALA A 133 5.89 -0.20 13.90
C ALA A 133 5.70 1.26 13.43
N GLN A 134 6.35 1.66 12.34
CA GLN A 134 6.21 3.00 11.78
C GLN A 134 4.78 3.29 11.29
N ALA A 135 4.13 2.32 10.64
CA ALA A 135 2.76 2.47 10.19
C ALA A 135 1.79 2.63 11.38
N LEU A 136 1.94 1.82 12.42
CA LEU A 136 1.10 1.92 13.62
C LEU A 136 1.32 3.24 14.37
N LEU A 137 2.56 3.72 14.47
CA LEU A 137 2.88 5.02 15.07
C LEU A 137 2.25 6.19 14.29
N ALA A 138 2.15 6.09 12.97
CA ALA A 138 1.49 7.10 12.14
C ALA A 138 -0.04 7.08 12.30
N ILE A 139 -0.64 5.88 12.35
CA ILE A 139 -2.09 5.70 12.51
C ILE A 139 -2.55 6.11 13.91
N LYS A 140 -1.80 5.77 14.96
CA LYS A 140 -2.02 6.07 16.38
C LYS A 140 -3.23 5.37 17.00
N ASP A 141 -4.44 5.53 16.44
CA ASP A 141 -5.69 4.98 17.00
C ASP A 141 -5.67 3.44 17.00
N GLY A 142 -5.73 2.84 18.18
CA GLY A 142 -5.68 1.40 18.38
C GLY A 142 -4.26 0.78 18.38
N ALA A 143 -3.23 1.52 18.02
CA ALA A 143 -1.85 1.02 17.89
C ALA A 143 -1.26 0.49 19.22
N ILE A 144 -1.59 1.13 20.35
CA ILE A 144 -1.05 0.76 21.66
C ILE A 144 -1.34 -0.70 22.03
N ASP A 145 -2.52 -1.18 21.70
CA ASP A 145 -2.91 -2.55 22.04
C ASP A 145 -2.12 -3.59 21.22
N GLU A 146 -1.84 -3.29 19.95
CA GLU A 146 -1.00 -4.15 19.12
C GLU A 146 0.45 -4.20 19.63
N PHE A 147 1.02 -3.07 20.05
CA PHE A 147 2.36 -3.05 20.68
C PHE A 147 2.37 -3.86 22.00
N ARG A 148 1.33 -3.76 22.83
CA ARG A 148 1.22 -4.57 24.04
C ARG A 148 1.16 -6.06 23.75
N VAL A 149 0.41 -6.47 22.72
CA VAL A 149 0.32 -7.87 22.27
C VAL A 149 1.68 -8.36 21.77
N ALA A 150 2.35 -7.58 20.93
CA ALA A 150 3.67 -7.92 20.39
C ALA A 150 4.72 -8.06 21.52
N LEU A 151 4.72 -7.13 22.48
CA LEU A 151 5.64 -7.17 23.62
C LEU A 151 5.45 -8.40 24.51
N LYS A 152 4.21 -8.85 24.70
CA LYS A 152 3.94 -10.09 25.46
C LYS A 152 4.48 -11.32 24.73
N LYS A 153 4.35 -11.37 23.40
CA LYS A 153 4.89 -12.48 22.58
C LYS A 153 6.41 -12.51 22.61
N SER A 154 7.08 -11.36 22.50
CA SER A 154 8.55 -11.27 22.51
C SER A 154 9.19 -11.62 23.86
N LYS A 155 8.46 -11.58 24.96
CA LYS A 155 8.95 -11.94 26.30
C LYS A 155 8.77 -13.42 26.65
N GLY A 156 8.09 -14.17 25.81
CA GLY A 156 7.83 -15.60 25.98
C GLY A 156 8.85 -16.51 25.29
N ASP A 157 9.78 -15.91 24.54
CA ASP A 157 10.94 -16.58 23.95
C ASP A 157 12.20 -16.26 24.79
#